data_c704a182e9ec88c0772dc04b45d1348b
#
_entry.id   c704a182e9ec88c0772dc04b45d1348b
#
_cell.length_a   1.000
_cell.length_b   1.000
_cell.length_c   1.000
_cell.angle_alpha   90.00
_cell.angle_beta   90.00
_cell.angle_gamma   90.00
#
_symmetry.space_group_name_H-M   'P 1'
#
loop_
_entity.id
_entity.type
_entity.pdbx_description
1 polymer ?
#
loop_
_entity_poly.entity_id
_entity_poly.type
_entity_poly.pdbx_seq_one_letter_code
_entity_poly.pdbx_strand_id
1 'polypeptide(L)'
;MDLVAALLSPAAYPEPTSGVELVQTHISWVFLTDGYAYKMKKPVDLGFLDFTTLRRRHYYLKQELVLNRRLCPTIYLSVVPVTASRSGVRVGGRGHPLEYLLKMVRLPQKRMMDEVANRGELTLLHLDRLVAVLVPFYREAATGPHINNYGEPGIITYNHEENFARMKSQVGDLLSMELFQEIRDFARGFLTHQRGLLRRRLKEGRIRDCHGDLHMANICLENGIYVFDCIEFNPRFRYGDVAADVAFLAMDLDFHNLAEFSRHFAAGFAEATADEELFMLLNFYKCYRACVRGKVMGLASGEPEATPAEQRRARDGARAYYALAGAYARKGAQWTESWW
;
A
#
# COMPACT_ATOMS: atom_id res chain seq x y z
N MET A 1 -16.62 27.29 7.92
CA MET A 1 -17.26 26.04 8.47
C MET A 1 -16.18 24.98 8.49
N ASP A 2 -15.92 24.40 9.65
CA ASP A 2 -15.05 23.23 9.75
C ASP A 2 -15.84 22.01 9.23
N LEU A 3 -15.48 21.54 8.05
CA LEU A 3 -16.17 20.46 7.37
C LEU A 3 -15.94 19.12 8.09
N VAL A 4 -14.76 18.92 8.67
CA VAL A 4 -14.43 17.69 9.41
C VAL A 4 -15.32 17.60 10.66
N ALA A 5 -15.40 18.69 11.44
CA ALA A 5 -16.29 18.75 12.60
C ALA A 5 -17.77 18.55 12.24
N ALA A 6 -18.22 19.14 11.12
CA ALA A 6 -19.60 18.96 10.65
C ALA A 6 -19.93 17.52 10.23
N LEU A 7 -18.97 16.79 9.67
CA LEU A 7 -19.10 15.38 9.26
C LEU A 7 -19.02 14.39 10.44
N LEU A 8 -18.67 14.82 11.64
CA LEU A 8 -18.77 13.99 12.84
C LEU A 8 -20.22 13.89 13.37
N SER A 9 -21.14 14.71 12.84
CA SER A 9 -22.55 14.63 13.21
C SER A 9 -23.24 13.48 12.47
N PRO A 10 -23.92 12.54 13.17
CA PRO A 10 -24.75 11.51 12.53
C PRO A 10 -25.81 12.07 11.58
N ALA A 11 -26.34 13.27 11.85
CA ALA A 11 -27.35 13.92 11.02
C ALA A 11 -26.85 14.34 9.62
N ALA A 12 -25.53 14.33 9.39
CA ALA A 12 -24.95 14.61 8.08
C ALA A 12 -25.16 13.46 7.06
N TYR A 13 -25.41 12.25 7.53
CA TYR A 13 -25.48 11.05 6.70
C TYR A 13 -26.90 10.68 6.31
N PRO A 14 -27.11 10.08 5.11
CA PRO A 14 -28.43 9.66 4.66
C PRO A 14 -28.94 8.40 5.39
N GLU A 15 -28.02 7.54 5.85
CA GLU A 15 -28.36 6.32 6.59
C GLU A 15 -28.37 6.60 8.10
N PRO A 16 -29.29 5.98 8.85
CA PRO A 16 -29.26 6.02 10.31
C PRO A 16 -27.92 5.51 10.84
N THR A 17 -27.33 6.25 11.76
CA THR A 17 -26.06 5.84 12.43
C THR A 17 -26.09 6.35 13.87
N SER A 18 -25.60 5.51 14.79
CA SER A 18 -25.54 5.81 16.23
C SER A 18 -24.43 6.81 16.57
N GLY A 19 -23.37 6.84 15.76
CA GLY A 19 -22.21 7.71 15.95
C GLY A 19 -21.33 7.72 14.71
N VAL A 20 -20.33 8.60 14.74
CA VAL A 20 -19.32 8.70 13.68
C VAL A 20 -17.94 8.72 14.34
N GLU A 21 -17.11 7.76 13.98
CA GLU A 21 -15.71 7.67 14.40
C GLU A 21 -14.81 8.25 13.30
N LEU A 22 -13.77 9.00 13.66
CA LEU A 22 -12.81 9.55 12.70
C LEU A 22 -11.49 8.79 12.76
N VAL A 23 -11.09 8.24 11.63
CA VAL A 23 -9.75 7.71 11.40
C VAL A 23 -9.00 8.65 10.46
N GLN A 24 -7.76 8.96 10.80
CA GLN A 24 -6.94 9.86 10.00
C GLN A 24 -5.71 9.15 9.43
N THR A 25 -5.39 9.49 8.19
CA THR A 25 -4.12 9.15 7.54
C THR A 25 -3.40 10.44 7.12
N HIS A 26 -2.18 10.35 6.60
CA HIS A 26 -1.45 11.51 6.07
C HIS A 26 -2.20 12.27 4.97
N ILE A 27 -3.03 11.57 4.18
CA ILE A 27 -3.65 12.10 2.96
C ILE A 27 -5.19 12.05 2.97
N SER A 28 -5.81 11.48 4.02
CA SER A 28 -7.26 11.31 4.06
C SER A 28 -7.82 11.36 5.47
N TRP A 29 -9.10 11.74 5.57
CA TRP A 29 -9.96 11.48 6.71
C TRP A 29 -10.95 10.38 6.33
N VAL A 30 -11.20 9.45 7.23
CA VAL A 30 -12.17 8.36 7.05
C VAL A 30 -13.19 8.42 8.19
N PHE A 31 -14.43 8.72 7.84
CA PHE A 31 -15.55 8.78 8.76
C PHE A 31 -16.25 7.42 8.77
N LEU A 32 -16.24 6.75 9.91
CA LEU A 32 -16.84 5.43 10.09
C LEU A 32 -18.19 5.58 10.76
N THR A 33 -19.25 5.25 10.03
CA THR A 33 -20.62 5.10 10.53
C THR A 33 -20.88 3.64 10.92
N ASP A 34 -22.09 3.30 11.38
CA ASP A 34 -22.39 1.91 11.76
C ASP A 34 -22.18 0.91 10.61
N GLY A 35 -22.60 1.25 9.39
CA GLY A 35 -22.52 0.34 8.23
C GLY A 35 -21.57 0.76 7.12
N TYR A 36 -21.07 1.99 7.15
CA TYR A 36 -20.30 2.55 6.03
C TYR A 36 -19.04 3.28 6.50
N ALA A 37 -18.07 3.35 5.58
CA ALA A 37 -16.89 4.21 5.69
C ALA A 37 -16.95 5.27 4.59
N TYR A 38 -16.67 6.51 4.95
CA TYR A 38 -16.67 7.65 4.03
C TYR A 38 -15.28 8.30 4.03
N LYS A 39 -14.52 8.12 2.94
CA LYS A 39 -13.15 8.64 2.83
C LYS A 39 -13.13 9.98 2.12
N MET A 40 -12.51 10.97 2.75
CA MET A 40 -12.29 12.33 2.24
C MET A 40 -10.79 12.58 2.07
N LYS A 41 -10.36 13.07 0.93
CA LYS A 41 -8.96 13.43 0.70
C LYS A 41 -8.61 14.74 1.43
N LYS A 42 -7.43 14.80 2.06
CA LYS A 42 -6.88 16.05 2.63
C LYS A 42 -6.39 16.98 1.51
N PRO A 43 -6.54 18.31 1.63
CA PRO A 43 -6.07 19.27 0.62
C PRO A 43 -4.56 19.51 0.74
N VAL A 44 -3.75 18.49 0.48
CA VAL A 44 -2.28 18.50 0.64
C VAL A 44 -1.56 18.33 -0.70
N ASP A 45 -0.37 18.89 -0.79
CA ASP A 45 0.63 18.62 -1.83
C ASP A 45 1.88 18.04 -1.16
N LEU A 46 2.25 16.81 -1.52
CA LEU A 46 3.42 16.09 -0.99
C LEU A 46 4.49 15.87 -2.09
N GLY A 47 4.36 16.58 -3.23
CA GLY A 47 5.27 16.47 -4.37
C GLY A 47 5.08 15.21 -5.22
N PHE A 48 4.68 14.08 -4.64
CA PHE A 48 4.32 12.85 -5.36
C PHE A 48 2.81 12.69 -5.55
N LEU A 49 2.01 13.47 -4.87
CA LEU A 49 0.57 13.64 -5.04
C LEU A 49 0.18 15.09 -4.79
N ASP A 50 -0.90 15.54 -5.43
CA ASP A 50 -1.48 16.88 -5.26
C ASP A 50 -3.00 16.79 -5.18
N PHE A 51 -3.53 17.01 -3.98
CA PHE A 51 -4.96 17.05 -3.65
C PHE A 51 -5.45 18.46 -3.29
N THR A 52 -4.72 19.50 -3.61
CA THR A 52 -5.01 20.88 -3.19
C THR A 52 -6.36 21.41 -3.68
N THR A 53 -6.80 21.01 -4.87
CA THR A 53 -8.08 21.48 -5.43
C THR A 53 -9.21 20.46 -5.28
N LEU A 54 -10.44 20.92 -5.10
CA LEU A 54 -11.65 20.08 -5.05
C LEU A 54 -11.77 19.19 -6.32
N ARG A 55 -11.44 19.74 -7.49
CA ARG A 55 -11.44 19.01 -8.77
C ARG A 55 -10.48 17.81 -8.73
N ARG A 56 -9.27 17.98 -8.19
CA ARG A 56 -8.28 16.91 -8.06
C ARG A 56 -8.75 15.85 -7.07
N ARG A 57 -9.23 16.26 -5.90
CA ARG A 57 -9.76 15.30 -4.90
C ARG A 57 -10.91 14.47 -5.47
N HIS A 58 -11.86 15.09 -6.16
CA HIS A 58 -12.95 14.38 -6.85
C HIS A 58 -12.44 13.40 -7.91
N TYR A 59 -11.46 13.82 -8.72
CA TYR A 59 -10.83 12.95 -9.72
C TYR A 59 -10.20 11.73 -9.08
N TYR A 60 -9.37 11.91 -8.04
CA TYR A 60 -8.67 10.80 -7.38
C TYR A 60 -9.61 9.89 -6.57
N LEU A 61 -10.68 10.39 -5.98
CA LEU A 61 -11.72 9.54 -5.39
C LEU A 61 -12.41 8.65 -6.45
N LYS A 62 -12.63 9.16 -7.66
CA LYS A 62 -13.15 8.34 -8.77
C LYS A 62 -12.12 7.30 -9.25
N GLN A 63 -10.85 7.66 -9.32
CA GLN A 63 -9.80 6.69 -9.63
C GLN A 63 -9.73 5.59 -8.56
N GLU A 64 -9.77 5.96 -7.30
CA GLU A 64 -9.78 5.04 -6.17
C GLU A 64 -10.96 4.07 -6.24
N LEU A 65 -12.16 4.58 -6.53
CA LEU A 65 -13.37 3.76 -6.73
C LEU A 65 -13.18 2.72 -7.85
N VAL A 66 -12.68 3.15 -9.02
CA VAL A 66 -12.49 2.26 -10.18
C VAL A 66 -11.44 1.21 -9.91
N LEU A 67 -10.29 1.60 -9.37
CA LEU A 67 -9.15 0.71 -9.13
C LEU A 67 -9.45 -0.34 -8.07
N ASN A 68 -10.09 0.07 -6.97
CA ASN A 68 -10.38 -0.86 -5.87
C ASN A 68 -11.53 -1.81 -6.18
N ARG A 69 -12.44 -1.46 -7.08
CA ARG A 69 -13.48 -2.39 -7.56
C ARG A 69 -12.93 -3.60 -8.29
N ARG A 70 -11.68 -3.58 -8.72
CA ARG A 70 -11.02 -4.75 -9.33
C ARG A 70 -10.92 -5.93 -8.36
N LEU A 71 -10.72 -5.63 -7.05
CA LEU A 71 -10.56 -6.63 -5.99
C LEU A 71 -11.68 -6.59 -4.94
N CYS A 72 -12.40 -5.46 -4.84
CA CYS A 72 -13.45 -5.22 -3.84
C CYS A 72 -14.72 -4.64 -4.48
N PRO A 73 -15.36 -5.27 -5.47
CA PRO A 73 -16.48 -4.68 -6.22
C PRO A 73 -17.70 -4.39 -5.34
N THR A 74 -17.91 -5.13 -4.26
CA THR A 74 -19.03 -4.98 -3.33
C THR A 74 -18.75 -4.00 -2.19
N ILE A 75 -17.50 -3.64 -1.97
CA ILE A 75 -17.09 -2.75 -0.87
C ILE A 75 -17.08 -1.29 -1.32
N TYR A 76 -16.53 -0.97 -2.48
CA TYR A 76 -16.43 0.39 -3.02
C TYR A 76 -17.70 0.77 -3.77
N LEU A 77 -18.57 1.60 -3.13
CA LEU A 77 -19.93 1.83 -3.62
C LEU A 77 -20.02 2.99 -4.60
N SER A 78 -19.66 4.21 -4.17
CA SER A 78 -19.81 5.42 -4.99
C SER A 78 -19.00 6.60 -4.46
N VAL A 79 -18.78 7.60 -5.31
CA VAL A 79 -18.32 8.93 -4.87
C VAL A 79 -19.57 9.81 -4.72
N VAL A 80 -19.75 10.39 -3.53
CA VAL A 80 -20.93 11.21 -3.17
C VAL A 80 -20.51 12.63 -2.81
N PRO A 81 -21.31 13.66 -3.16
CA PRO A 81 -21.05 15.03 -2.78
C PRO A 81 -21.39 15.28 -1.30
N VAL A 82 -20.71 16.24 -0.70
CA VAL A 82 -21.11 16.89 0.55
C VAL A 82 -21.62 18.27 0.19
N THR A 83 -22.83 18.62 0.59
CA THR A 83 -23.46 19.90 0.28
C THR A 83 -23.87 20.63 1.55
N ALA A 84 -24.07 21.96 1.45
CA ALA A 84 -24.66 22.74 2.53
C ALA A 84 -26.12 22.34 2.76
N SER A 85 -26.52 22.32 4.02
CA SER A 85 -27.94 22.14 4.44
C SER A 85 -28.30 23.18 5.49
N ARG A 86 -29.61 23.29 5.84
CA ARG A 86 -30.07 24.24 6.89
C ARG A 86 -29.48 23.92 8.27
N SER A 87 -29.13 22.65 8.52
CA SER A 87 -28.61 22.16 9.79
C SER A 87 -27.11 21.87 9.77
N GLY A 88 -26.35 22.36 8.75
CA GLY A 88 -24.93 22.13 8.61
C GLY A 88 -24.55 21.57 7.24
N VAL A 89 -24.17 20.31 7.13
CA VAL A 89 -23.83 19.63 5.87
C VAL A 89 -24.64 18.37 5.66
N ARG A 90 -24.74 17.91 4.40
CA ARG A 90 -25.41 16.67 4.04
C ARG A 90 -24.58 15.88 3.03
N VAL A 91 -24.30 14.63 3.35
CA VAL A 91 -23.69 13.64 2.47
C VAL A 91 -24.74 13.14 1.46
N GLY A 92 -24.40 13.13 0.17
CA GLY A 92 -25.33 12.77 -0.91
C GLY A 92 -26.42 13.83 -1.18
N GLY A 93 -26.29 15.04 -0.61
CA GLY A 93 -27.24 16.12 -0.80
C GLY A 93 -27.23 16.66 -2.23
N ARG A 94 -28.34 17.39 -2.59
CA ARG A 94 -28.45 18.11 -3.86
C ARG A 94 -27.91 19.54 -3.68
N GLY A 95 -27.29 20.11 -4.71
CA GLY A 95 -26.75 21.47 -4.70
C GLY A 95 -25.27 21.52 -5.06
N HIS A 96 -24.65 22.68 -4.78
CA HIS A 96 -23.23 22.88 -5.08
C HIS A 96 -22.36 22.06 -4.10
N PRO A 97 -21.45 21.19 -4.57
CA PRO A 97 -20.62 20.40 -3.69
C PRO A 97 -19.59 21.26 -2.96
N LEU A 98 -19.53 21.13 -1.65
CA LEU A 98 -18.46 21.66 -0.80
C LEU A 98 -17.23 20.73 -0.84
N GLU A 99 -17.49 19.40 -0.90
CA GLU A 99 -16.48 18.35 -0.94
C GLU A 99 -17.10 17.06 -1.53
N TYR A 100 -16.24 16.06 -1.76
CA TYR A 100 -16.65 14.71 -2.17
C TYR A 100 -16.09 13.66 -1.22
N LEU A 101 -16.87 12.59 -1.01
CA LEU A 101 -16.50 11.43 -0.21
C LEU A 101 -16.60 10.16 -1.05
N LEU A 102 -15.68 9.24 -0.84
CA LEU A 102 -15.80 7.88 -1.31
C LEU A 102 -16.56 7.06 -0.28
N LYS A 103 -17.76 6.61 -0.65
CA LYS A 103 -18.61 5.74 0.19
C LYS A 103 -18.22 4.28 -0.02
N MET A 104 -17.95 3.59 1.08
CA MET A 104 -17.59 2.16 1.12
C MET A 104 -18.42 1.45 2.18
N VAL A 105 -18.56 0.14 2.08
CA VAL A 105 -19.04 -0.69 3.18
C VAL A 105 -17.98 -0.68 4.30
N ARG A 106 -18.40 -0.50 5.55
CA ARG A 106 -17.49 -0.59 6.70
C ARG A 106 -17.04 -2.03 6.88
N LEU A 107 -15.73 -2.27 6.72
CA LEU A 107 -15.12 -3.56 7.01
C LEU A 107 -14.85 -3.69 8.52
N PRO A 108 -15.05 -4.87 9.12
CA PRO A 108 -14.80 -5.07 10.54
C PRO A 108 -13.30 -5.09 10.85
N GLN A 109 -12.82 -4.13 11.65
CA GLN A 109 -11.40 -3.96 11.99
C GLN A 109 -10.77 -5.27 12.49
N LYS A 110 -11.47 -6.02 13.35
CA LYS A 110 -11.01 -7.32 13.87
C LYS A 110 -10.77 -8.40 12.79
N ARG A 111 -11.26 -8.20 11.57
CA ARG A 111 -11.07 -9.12 10.44
C ARG A 111 -9.99 -8.66 9.49
N MET A 112 -9.30 -7.55 9.75
CA MET A 112 -8.09 -7.18 9.01
C MET A 112 -7.01 -8.24 9.24
N MET A 113 -6.26 -8.55 8.19
CA MET A 113 -5.32 -9.69 8.21
C MET A 113 -4.21 -9.52 9.25
N ASP A 114 -3.74 -8.30 9.49
CA ASP A 114 -2.80 -7.96 10.57
C ASP A 114 -3.40 -8.22 11.95
N GLU A 115 -4.65 -7.85 12.18
CA GLU A 115 -5.36 -8.10 13.43
C GLU A 115 -5.63 -9.61 13.65
N VAL A 116 -5.97 -10.34 12.60
CA VAL A 116 -6.13 -11.80 12.63
C VAL A 116 -4.79 -12.47 12.93
N ALA A 117 -3.70 -11.98 12.32
CA ALA A 117 -2.34 -12.47 12.57
C ALA A 117 -1.88 -12.19 14.01
N ASN A 118 -2.11 -10.98 14.52
CA ASN A 118 -1.77 -10.59 15.90
C ASN A 118 -2.48 -11.45 16.98
N ARG A 119 -3.65 -12.00 16.66
CA ARG A 119 -4.38 -12.94 17.56
C ARG A 119 -3.96 -14.41 17.36
N GLY A 120 -3.01 -14.69 16.43
CA GLY A 120 -2.60 -16.05 16.12
C GLY A 120 -3.66 -16.87 15.37
N GLU A 121 -4.63 -16.22 14.76
CA GLU A 121 -5.75 -16.85 14.02
C GLU A 121 -5.48 -16.98 12.51
N LEU A 122 -4.38 -16.43 12.00
CA LEU A 122 -4.00 -16.56 10.61
C LEU A 122 -3.59 -18.02 10.32
N THR A 123 -4.05 -18.56 9.19
CA THR A 123 -3.76 -19.92 8.76
C THR A 123 -3.20 -19.92 7.32
N LEU A 124 -2.50 -20.99 6.93
CA LEU A 124 -2.03 -21.16 5.55
C LEU A 124 -3.18 -21.16 4.54
N LEU A 125 -4.34 -21.69 4.92
CA LEU A 125 -5.54 -21.65 4.07
C LEU A 125 -6.02 -20.23 3.75
N HIS A 126 -5.81 -19.25 4.63
CA HIS A 126 -6.09 -17.86 4.32
C HIS A 126 -5.19 -17.36 3.18
N LEU A 127 -3.91 -17.78 3.17
CA LEU A 127 -2.97 -17.42 2.10
C LEU A 127 -3.29 -18.14 0.79
N ASP A 128 -3.68 -19.41 0.84
CA ASP A 128 -4.11 -20.15 -0.37
C ASP A 128 -5.31 -19.47 -1.04
N ARG A 129 -6.29 -19.06 -0.22
CA ARG A 129 -7.45 -18.29 -0.71
C ARG A 129 -7.06 -16.93 -1.25
N LEU A 130 -6.09 -16.26 -0.61
CA LEU A 130 -5.57 -14.97 -1.09
C LEU A 130 -4.86 -15.12 -2.44
N VAL A 131 -4.04 -16.16 -2.61
CA VAL A 131 -3.42 -16.51 -3.90
C VAL A 131 -4.50 -16.72 -4.96
N ALA A 132 -5.57 -17.47 -4.64
CA ALA A 132 -6.69 -17.69 -5.55
C ALA A 132 -7.42 -16.39 -5.98
N VAL A 133 -7.41 -15.36 -5.16
CA VAL A 133 -7.93 -14.01 -5.49
C VAL A 133 -6.93 -13.20 -6.32
N LEU A 134 -5.65 -13.23 -5.96
CA LEU A 134 -4.63 -12.38 -6.59
C LEU A 134 -4.19 -12.88 -7.97
N VAL A 135 -4.13 -14.19 -8.20
CA VAL A 135 -3.69 -14.75 -9.49
C VAL A 135 -4.56 -14.29 -10.66
N PRO A 136 -5.91 -14.44 -10.64
CA PRO A 136 -6.74 -13.91 -11.71
C PRO A 136 -6.64 -12.38 -11.82
N PHE A 137 -6.56 -11.65 -10.69
CA PHE A 137 -6.38 -10.20 -10.71
C PHE A 137 -5.15 -9.78 -11.51
N TYR A 138 -3.97 -10.34 -11.22
CA TYR A 138 -2.76 -9.99 -11.95
C TYR A 138 -2.76 -10.50 -13.40
N ARG A 139 -3.42 -11.61 -13.68
CA ARG A 139 -3.56 -12.13 -15.05
C ARG A 139 -4.38 -11.16 -15.92
N GLU A 140 -5.43 -10.57 -15.36
CA GLU A 140 -6.35 -9.65 -16.04
C GLU A 140 -5.90 -8.18 -15.95
N ALA A 141 -4.98 -7.86 -15.03
CA ALA A 141 -4.48 -6.51 -14.84
C ALA A 141 -3.90 -5.94 -16.14
N ALA A 142 -4.18 -4.68 -16.41
CA ALA A 142 -3.74 -4.00 -17.62
C ALA A 142 -2.22 -4.07 -17.80
N THR A 143 -1.81 -4.19 -19.05
CA THR A 143 -0.42 -4.15 -19.53
C THR A 143 -0.37 -3.38 -20.85
N GLY A 144 0.80 -3.24 -21.46
CA GLY A 144 0.99 -2.57 -22.73
C GLY A 144 2.11 -1.54 -22.69
N PRO A 145 2.46 -0.90 -23.81
CA PRO A 145 3.68 -0.09 -23.94
C PRO A 145 3.82 0.99 -22.87
N HIS A 146 2.72 1.67 -22.52
CA HIS A 146 2.74 2.71 -21.50
C HIS A 146 3.05 2.15 -20.10
N ILE A 147 2.43 1.03 -19.72
CA ILE A 147 2.65 0.37 -18.41
C ILE A 147 4.02 -0.29 -18.40
N ASN A 148 4.40 -0.97 -19.48
CA ASN A 148 5.65 -1.68 -19.61
C ASN A 148 6.88 -0.78 -19.42
N ASN A 149 6.77 0.51 -19.80
CA ASN A 149 7.83 1.49 -19.56
C ASN A 149 8.25 1.58 -18.08
N TYR A 150 7.34 1.32 -17.14
CA TYR A 150 7.64 1.33 -15.70
C TYR A 150 8.43 0.10 -15.23
N GLY A 151 8.50 -0.95 -16.04
CA GLY A 151 9.37 -2.12 -15.85
C GLY A 151 10.77 -1.99 -16.45
N GLU A 152 11.06 -0.91 -17.16
CA GLU A 152 12.39 -0.67 -17.69
C GLU A 152 13.42 -0.52 -16.56
N PRO A 153 14.60 -1.17 -16.66
CA PRO A 153 15.62 -1.12 -15.62
C PRO A 153 16.03 0.30 -15.21
N GLY A 154 16.00 1.25 -16.15
CA GLY A 154 16.29 2.66 -15.85
C GLY A 154 15.24 3.32 -14.94
N ILE A 155 13.96 3.01 -15.12
CA ILE A 155 12.88 3.52 -14.27
C ILE A 155 12.92 2.87 -12.88
N ILE A 156 13.19 1.56 -12.83
CA ILE A 156 13.37 0.86 -11.54
C ILE A 156 14.56 1.47 -10.77
N THR A 157 15.68 1.71 -11.46
CA THR A 157 16.84 2.40 -10.87
C THR A 157 16.46 3.78 -10.33
N TYR A 158 15.75 4.59 -11.12
CA TYR A 158 15.29 5.91 -10.70
C TYR A 158 14.44 5.85 -9.40
N ASN A 159 13.51 4.88 -9.32
CA ASN A 159 12.67 4.70 -8.14
C ASN A 159 13.50 4.37 -6.88
N HIS A 160 14.51 3.53 -7.01
CA HIS A 160 15.43 3.20 -5.92
C HIS A 160 16.29 4.41 -5.49
N GLU A 161 16.87 5.12 -6.44
CA GLU A 161 17.72 6.30 -6.13
C GLU A 161 16.90 7.43 -5.49
N GLU A 162 15.67 7.68 -5.96
CA GLU A 162 14.77 8.64 -5.32
C GLU A 162 14.45 8.22 -3.88
N ASN A 163 14.18 6.92 -3.66
CA ASN A 163 13.93 6.40 -2.31
C ASN A 163 15.16 6.60 -1.40
N PHE A 164 16.36 6.30 -1.88
CA PHE A 164 17.61 6.54 -1.14
C PHE A 164 17.86 8.02 -0.86
N ALA A 165 17.59 8.90 -1.82
CA ALA A 165 17.72 10.34 -1.62
C ALA A 165 16.83 10.84 -0.46
N ARG A 166 15.59 10.31 -0.37
CA ARG A 166 14.66 10.65 0.72
C ARG A 166 15.03 10.00 2.06
N MET A 167 15.64 8.82 2.05
CA MET A 167 16.12 8.15 3.27
C MET A 167 17.30 8.84 3.93
N LYS A 168 18.10 9.63 3.16
CA LYS A 168 19.29 10.32 3.69
C LYS A 168 19.00 11.21 4.91
N SER A 169 17.84 11.83 4.97
CA SER A 169 17.46 12.67 6.12
C SER A 169 17.25 11.89 7.42
N GLN A 170 17.14 10.58 7.34
CA GLN A 170 16.90 9.68 8.47
C GLN A 170 18.18 8.93 8.90
N VAL A 171 19.28 9.08 8.13
CA VAL A 171 20.57 8.49 8.46
C VAL A 171 21.19 9.18 9.67
N GLY A 172 21.74 8.40 10.59
CA GLY A 172 22.28 8.86 11.87
C GLY A 172 21.25 8.88 13.01
N ASP A 173 19.96 8.82 12.66
CA ASP A 173 18.86 8.77 13.64
C ASP A 173 18.10 7.43 13.61
N LEU A 174 17.54 7.07 12.47
CA LEU A 174 16.69 5.87 12.31
C LEU A 174 17.44 4.68 11.70
N LEU A 175 18.50 4.93 10.93
CA LEU A 175 19.40 3.91 10.42
C LEU A 175 20.85 4.42 10.42
N SER A 176 21.81 3.51 10.59
CA SER A 176 23.24 3.88 10.52
C SER A 176 23.68 4.13 9.07
N MET A 177 24.79 4.84 8.90
CA MET A 177 25.39 5.07 7.57
C MET A 177 25.83 3.75 6.94
N GLU A 178 26.37 2.83 7.72
CA GLU A 178 26.81 1.50 7.27
C GLU A 178 25.63 0.69 6.73
N LEU A 179 24.50 0.65 7.46
CA LEU A 179 23.29 -0.03 7.04
C LEU A 179 22.70 0.60 5.77
N PHE A 180 22.69 1.93 5.69
CA PHE A 180 22.26 2.65 4.49
C PHE A 180 23.12 2.30 3.27
N GLN A 181 24.43 2.25 3.44
CA GLN A 181 25.36 1.89 2.37
C GLN A 181 25.17 0.42 1.93
N GLU A 182 25.07 -0.50 2.89
CA GLU A 182 24.80 -1.92 2.62
C GLU A 182 23.55 -2.14 1.77
N ILE A 183 22.43 -1.52 2.16
CA ILE A 183 21.15 -1.59 1.42
C ILE A 183 21.29 -1.01 0.02
N ARG A 184 21.93 0.16 -0.09
CA ARG A 184 22.13 0.84 -1.37
C ARG A 184 23.01 0.03 -2.32
N ASP A 185 24.11 -0.49 -1.83
CA ASP A 185 25.10 -1.21 -2.65
C ASP A 185 24.52 -2.57 -3.12
N PHE A 186 23.74 -3.24 -2.26
CA PHE A 186 22.95 -4.40 -2.67
C PHE A 186 21.98 -4.06 -3.82
N ALA A 187 21.15 -3.02 -3.67
CA ALA A 187 20.17 -2.67 -4.68
C ALA A 187 20.83 -2.27 -6.02
N ARG A 188 21.92 -1.51 -5.97
CA ARG A 188 22.71 -1.12 -7.16
C ARG A 188 23.38 -2.31 -7.83
N GLY A 189 23.93 -3.22 -7.03
CA GLY A 189 24.51 -4.48 -7.49
C GLY A 189 23.46 -5.31 -8.23
N PHE A 190 22.27 -5.49 -7.65
CA PHE A 190 21.15 -6.18 -8.30
C PHE A 190 20.81 -5.55 -9.65
N LEU A 191 20.54 -4.25 -9.66
CA LEU A 191 20.17 -3.51 -10.86
C LEU A 191 21.24 -3.57 -11.95
N THR A 192 22.49 -3.73 -11.59
CA THR A 192 23.60 -3.87 -12.55
C THR A 192 23.68 -5.29 -13.11
N HIS A 193 23.69 -6.30 -12.22
CA HIS A 193 23.94 -7.68 -12.62
C HIS A 193 22.70 -8.40 -13.16
N GLN A 194 21.48 -8.01 -12.70
CA GLN A 194 20.23 -8.67 -13.06
C GLN A 194 19.40 -7.90 -14.13
N ARG A 195 20.04 -7.02 -14.92
CA ARG A 195 19.35 -6.31 -16.02
C ARG A 195 18.73 -7.27 -17.04
N GLY A 196 19.35 -8.42 -17.28
CA GLY A 196 18.83 -9.47 -18.16
C GLY A 196 17.52 -10.05 -17.64
N LEU A 197 17.45 -10.37 -16.34
CA LEU A 197 16.22 -10.82 -15.66
C LEU A 197 15.12 -9.78 -15.79
N LEU A 198 15.35 -8.54 -15.41
CA LEU A 198 14.35 -7.47 -15.49
C LEU A 198 13.79 -7.28 -16.91
N ARG A 199 14.64 -7.38 -17.95
CA ARG A 199 14.20 -7.31 -19.34
C ARG A 199 13.38 -8.55 -19.77
N ARG A 200 13.68 -9.75 -19.27
CA ARG A 200 12.85 -10.94 -19.52
C ARG A 200 11.46 -10.76 -18.89
N ARG A 201 11.39 -10.32 -17.64
CA ARG A 201 10.14 -10.01 -16.94
C ARG A 201 9.25 -9.07 -17.74
N LEU A 202 9.86 -8.02 -18.32
CA LEU A 202 9.17 -7.09 -19.19
C LEU A 202 8.62 -7.78 -20.45
N LYS A 203 9.43 -8.60 -21.12
CA LYS A 203 9.03 -9.33 -22.34
C LYS A 203 7.94 -10.37 -22.09
N GLU A 204 7.95 -11.00 -20.93
CA GLU A 204 6.98 -12.01 -20.52
C GLU A 204 5.67 -11.41 -19.98
N GLY A 205 5.53 -10.07 -20.02
CA GLY A 205 4.32 -9.39 -19.61
C GLY A 205 4.07 -9.44 -18.09
N ARG A 206 5.14 -9.50 -17.29
CA ARG A 206 5.06 -9.47 -15.82
C ARG A 206 4.86 -8.05 -15.28
N ILE A 207 4.98 -7.02 -16.12
CA ILE A 207 4.74 -5.63 -15.76
C ILE A 207 3.26 -5.31 -15.96
N ARG A 208 2.59 -4.95 -14.86
CA ARG A 208 1.13 -4.82 -14.81
C ARG A 208 0.69 -3.56 -14.06
N ASP A 209 -0.58 -3.20 -14.23
CA ASP A 209 -1.28 -2.26 -13.36
C ASP A 209 -1.63 -2.97 -12.05
N CYS A 210 -0.68 -3.02 -11.12
CA CYS A 210 -0.71 -3.76 -9.87
C CYS A 210 -1.62 -3.10 -8.81
N HIS A 211 -1.51 -3.53 -7.56
CA HIS A 211 -2.13 -2.88 -6.39
C HIS A 211 -1.25 -1.72 -5.88
N GLY A 212 0.05 -1.95 -5.77
CA GLY A 212 1.05 -0.96 -5.35
C GLY A 212 1.25 -0.87 -3.83
N ASP A 213 0.27 -1.29 -3.03
CA ASP A 213 0.32 -1.24 -1.56
C ASP A 213 -0.24 -2.52 -0.91
N LEU A 214 0.21 -3.68 -1.40
CA LEU A 214 -0.26 -4.98 -0.94
C LEU A 214 0.42 -5.38 0.37
N HIS A 215 -0.22 -5.10 1.51
CA HIS A 215 0.21 -5.50 2.85
C HIS A 215 -0.98 -5.91 3.72
N MET A 216 -0.75 -6.56 4.88
CA MET A 216 -1.80 -7.19 5.69
C MET A 216 -2.90 -6.24 6.14
N ALA A 217 -2.57 -4.97 6.48
CA ALA A 217 -3.56 -3.99 6.91
C ALA A 217 -4.53 -3.57 5.78
N ASN A 218 -4.21 -3.86 4.51
CA ASN A 218 -5.06 -3.62 3.34
C ASN A 218 -5.80 -4.89 2.88
N ILE A 219 -5.89 -5.92 3.73
CA ILE A 219 -6.56 -7.18 3.44
C ILE A 219 -7.55 -7.50 4.57
N CYS A 220 -8.82 -7.73 4.22
CA CYS A 220 -9.85 -8.13 5.16
C CYS A 220 -10.31 -9.56 4.88
N LEU A 221 -10.35 -10.39 5.95
CA LEU A 221 -10.71 -11.82 5.93
C LEU A 221 -12.13 -12.03 6.50
N GLU A 222 -13.14 -11.42 5.85
CA GLU A 222 -14.54 -11.47 6.29
C GLU A 222 -15.45 -12.03 5.20
N ASN A 223 -16.03 -13.22 5.41
CA ASN A 223 -16.94 -13.90 4.44
C ASN A 223 -16.37 -13.97 3.00
N GLY A 224 -15.04 -13.94 2.87
CA GLY A 224 -14.28 -13.83 1.64
C GLY A 224 -12.97 -13.11 1.91
N ILE A 225 -12.27 -12.72 0.84
CA ILE A 225 -11.06 -11.93 0.92
C ILE A 225 -11.25 -10.64 0.13
N TYR A 226 -11.06 -9.51 0.80
CA TYR A 226 -11.10 -8.19 0.21
C TYR A 226 -9.72 -7.55 0.30
N VAL A 227 -9.15 -7.21 -0.84
CA VAL A 227 -7.88 -6.46 -0.92
C VAL A 227 -8.20 -5.05 -1.39
N PHE A 228 -7.93 -4.05 -0.57
CA PHE A 228 -8.40 -2.67 -0.75
C PHE A 228 -7.27 -1.65 -0.58
N ASP A 229 -7.58 -0.38 -0.82
CA ASP A 229 -6.66 0.77 -0.74
C ASP A 229 -5.49 0.70 -1.75
N CYS A 230 -5.81 0.27 -2.98
CA CYS A 230 -4.91 0.33 -4.12
C CYS A 230 -4.47 1.77 -4.40
N ILE A 231 -3.19 1.99 -4.70
CA ILE A 231 -2.66 3.32 -4.99
C ILE A 231 -3.32 3.92 -6.24
N GLU A 232 -4.00 5.05 -6.10
CA GLU A 232 -4.70 5.74 -7.18
C GLU A 232 -3.99 7.02 -7.63
N PHE A 233 -3.22 7.65 -6.74
CA PHE A 233 -2.70 9.01 -6.93
C PHE A 233 -1.45 9.09 -7.82
N ASN A 234 -0.72 7.98 -7.98
CA ASN A 234 0.50 7.97 -8.80
C ASN A 234 0.71 6.61 -9.49
N PRO A 235 0.55 6.54 -10.83
CA PRO A 235 0.76 5.30 -11.59
C PRO A 235 2.15 4.69 -11.38
N ARG A 236 3.19 5.49 -11.15
CA ARG A 236 4.57 5.02 -10.90
C ARG A 236 4.69 4.10 -9.70
N PHE A 237 3.82 4.23 -8.70
CA PHE A 237 3.84 3.37 -7.51
C PHE A 237 3.00 2.10 -7.67
N ARG A 238 2.19 2.04 -8.72
CA ARG A 238 1.29 0.94 -9.03
C ARG A 238 1.72 0.14 -10.25
N TYR A 239 2.21 0.81 -11.31
CA TYR A 239 2.71 0.13 -12.49
C TYR A 239 4.09 -0.48 -12.20
N GLY A 240 4.20 -1.79 -12.34
CA GLY A 240 5.45 -2.49 -12.04
C GLY A 240 5.36 -3.99 -12.20
N ASP A 241 6.45 -4.64 -11.85
CA ASP A 241 6.50 -6.09 -11.80
C ASP A 241 5.57 -6.62 -10.70
N VAL A 242 4.74 -7.62 -11.03
CA VAL A 242 3.88 -8.31 -10.07
C VAL A 242 4.67 -8.82 -8.86
N ALA A 243 5.92 -9.22 -9.08
CA ALA A 243 6.81 -9.63 -8.00
C ALA A 243 7.00 -8.57 -6.91
N ALA A 244 6.87 -7.27 -7.24
CA ALA A 244 7.00 -6.19 -6.26
C ALA A 244 5.82 -6.11 -5.29
N ASP A 245 4.60 -6.47 -5.72
CA ASP A 245 3.44 -6.56 -4.83
C ASP A 245 3.47 -7.84 -3.99
N VAL A 246 3.82 -8.98 -4.61
CA VAL A 246 4.01 -10.25 -3.88
C VAL A 246 5.08 -10.09 -2.79
N ALA A 247 6.21 -9.46 -3.13
CA ALA A 247 7.27 -9.18 -2.18
C ALA A 247 6.83 -8.23 -1.07
N PHE A 248 5.89 -7.32 -1.33
CA PHE A 248 5.40 -6.41 -0.30
C PHE A 248 4.66 -7.16 0.81
N LEU A 249 3.70 -8.00 0.45
CA LEU A 249 2.99 -8.82 1.45
C LEU A 249 3.93 -9.82 2.13
N ALA A 250 4.80 -10.46 1.36
CA ALA A 250 5.77 -11.39 1.92
C ALA A 250 6.74 -10.70 2.92
N MET A 251 7.15 -9.46 2.64
CA MET A 251 7.94 -8.63 3.55
C MET A 251 7.14 -8.24 4.80
N ASP A 252 5.87 -7.89 4.65
CA ASP A 252 5.02 -7.50 5.77
C ASP A 252 4.74 -8.69 6.70
N LEU A 253 4.53 -9.90 6.16
CA LEU A 253 4.48 -11.15 6.93
C LEU A 253 5.80 -11.40 7.69
N ASP A 254 6.96 -11.21 7.05
CA ASP A 254 8.26 -11.36 7.71
C ASP A 254 8.42 -10.33 8.86
N PHE A 255 7.98 -9.10 8.66
CA PHE A 255 8.01 -8.03 9.67
C PHE A 255 7.22 -8.41 10.93
N HIS A 256 6.13 -9.13 10.77
CA HIS A 256 5.30 -9.65 11.85
C HIS A 256 5.77 -11.02 12.38
N ASN A 257 7.00 -11.45 12.05
CA ASN A 257 7.58 -12.74 12.44
C ASN A 257 6.84 -13.98 11.90
N LEU A 258 6.17 -13.85 10.77
CA LEU A 258 5.39 -14.89 10.10
C LEU A 258 6.15 -15.44 8.88
N ALA A 259 7.44 -15.77 9.05
CA ALA A 259 8.32 -16.18 7.94
C ALA A 259 7.85 -17.46 7.22
N GLU A 260 7.19 -18.38 7.92
CA GLU A 260 6.58 -19.56 7.28
C GLU A 260 5.45 -19.16 6.34
N PHE A 261 4.55 -18.28 6.79
CA PHE A 261 3.46 -17.74 5.99
C PHE A 261 3.98 -16.95 4.77
N SER A 262 5.04 -16.16 4.95
CA SER A 262 5.70 -15.43 3.88
C SER A 262 6.22 -16.38 2.78
N ARG A 263 6.89 -17.46 3.17
CA ARG A 263 7.38 -18.47 2.22
C ARG A 263 6.24 -19.21 1.53
N HIS A 264 5.22 -19.65 2.29
CA HIS A 264 4.05 -20.35 1.76
C HIS A 264 3.31 -19.50 0.73
N PHE A 265 3.06 -18.22 1.04
CA PHE A 265 2.40 -17.29 0.12
C PHE A 265 3.19 -17.11 -1.18
N ALA A 266 4.51 -16.83 -1.07
CA ALA A 266 5.34 -16.62 -2.25
C ALA A 266 5.45 -17.88 -3.11
N ALA A 267 5.60 -19.06 -2.49
CA ALA A 267 5.66 -20.34 -3.19
C ALA A 267 4.34 -20.67 -3.89
N GLY A 268 3.20 -20.54 -3.20
CA GLY A 268 1.89 -20.79 -3.79
C GLY A 268 1.57 -19.83 -4.94
N PHE A 269 1.97 -18.56 -4.83
CA PHE A 269 1.80 -17.60 -5.92
C PHE A 269 2.69 -17.94 -7.13
N ALA A 270 3.98 -18.29 -6.91
CA ALA A 270 4.91 -18.69 -7.96
C ALA A 270 4.41 -19.93 -8.72
N GLU A 271 3.96 -20.95 -7.98
CA GLU A 271 3.39 -22.17 -8.54
C GLU A 271 2.13 -21.88 -9.38
N ALA A 272 1.17 -21.13 -8.81
CA ALA A 272 -0.10 -20.84 -9.49
C ALA A 272 0.06 -19.93 -10.73
N THR A 273 1.18 -19.20 -10.85
CA THR A 273 1.49 -18.34 -12.00
C THR A 273 2.59 -18.87 -12.90
N ALA A 274 3.16 -20.06 -12.59
CA ALA A 274 4.34 -20.62 -13.24
C ALA A 274 5.48 -19.58 -13.34
N ASP A 275 5.76 -18.89 -12.23
CA ASP A 275 6.74 -17.80 -12.15
C ASP A 275 7.92 -18.18 -11.24
N GLU A 276 8.78 -19.04 -11.74
CA GLU A 276 9.99 -19.48 -10.99
C GLU A 276 10.98 -18.33 -10.76
N GLU A 277 11.04 -17.36 -11.68
CA GLU A 277 11.90 -16.19 -11.55
C GLU A 277 11.50 -15.27 -10.39
N LEU A 278 10.28 -15.41 -9.84
CA LEU A 278 9.81 -14.66 -8.68
C LEU A 278 10.82 -14.75 -7.52
N PHE A 279 11.35 -15.93 -7.25
CA PHE A 279 12.29 -16.15 -6.13
C PHE A 279 13.58 -15.36 -6.27
N MET A 280 14.05 -15.13 -7.50
CA MET A 280 15.24 -14.32 -7.77
C MET A 280 15.00 -12.83 -7.47
N LEU A 281 13.76 -12.37 -7.48
CA LEU A 281 13.35 -10.99 -7.27
C LEU A 281 12.94 -10.70 -5.82
N LEU A 282 12.59 -11.74 -5.03
CA LEU A 282 11.95 -11.54 -3.72
C LEU A 282 12.82 -10.69 -2.77
N ASN A 283 14.09 -11.03 -2.55
CA ASN A 283 14.94 -10.28 -1.63
C ASN A 283 15.14 -8.83 -2.09
N PHE A 284 15.25 -8.61 -3.40
CA PHE A 284 15.38 -7.26 -3.98
C PHE A 284 14.14 -6.41 -3.71
N TYR A 285 12.95 -6.91 -4.02
CA TYR A 285 11.72 -6.15 -3.81
C TYR A 285 11.30 -6.09 -2.33
N LYS A 286 11.53 -7.14 -1.53
CA LYS A 286 11.33 -7.08 -0.07
C LYS A 286 12.20 -6.00 0.57
N CYS A 287 13.48 -5.91 0.18
CA CYS A 287 14.38 -4.86 0.63
C CYS A 287 13.86 -3.47 0.27
N TYR A 288 13.43 -3.27 -0.99
CA TYR A 288 12.84 -2.02 -1.44
C TYR A 288 11.59 -1.63 -0.65
N ARG A 289 10.64 -2.58 -0.47
CA ARG A 289 9.39 -2.33 0.26
C ARG A 289 9.63 -2.06 1.74
N ALA A 290 10.56 -2.74 2.38
CA ALA A 290 10.97 -2.45 3.74
C ALA A 290 11.56 -1.03 3.86
N CYS A 291 12.40 -0.59 2.92
CA CYS A 291 12.88 0.79 2.86
C CYS A 291 11.73 1.81 2.69
N VAL A 292 10.73 1.51 1.85
CA VAL A 292 9.55 2.38 1.68
C VAL A 292 8.78 2.50 2.99
N ARG A 293 8.51 1.39 3.68
CA ARG A 293 7.79 1.38 4.98
C ARG A 293 8.59 2.11 6.06
N GLY A 294 9.89 1.83 6.17
CA GLY A 294 10.79 2.51 7.12
C GLY A 294 10.78 4.02 6.93
N LYS A 295 10.89 4.47 5.67
CA LYS A 295 10.84 5.89 5.31
C LYS A 295 9.50 6.54 5.69
N VAL A 296 8.37 5.89 5.37
CA VAL A 296 7.04 6.42 5.68
C VAL A 296 6.82 6.53 7.19
N MET A 297 7.19 5.50 7.95
CA MET A 297 7.11 5.56 9.41
C MET A 297 8.07 6.60 10.01
N GLY A 298 9.27 6.73 9.44
CA GLY A 298 10.22 7.76 9.85
C GLY A 298 9.69 9.19 9.63
N LEU A 299 8.94 9.43 8.53
CA LEU A 299 8.25 10.71 8.31
C LEU A 299 7.12 10.91 9.33
N ALA A 300 6.31 9.87 9.57
CA ALA A 300 5.23 9.93 10.57
C ALA A 300 5.74 10.25 11.98
N SER A 301 6.94 9.80 12.33
CA SER A 301 7.55 10.09 13.65
C SER A 301 7.86 11.55 13.88
N GLY A 302 7.90 12.37 12.83
CA GLY A 302 8.14 13.81 12.89
C GLY A 302 6.87 14.66 12.79
N GLU A 303 5.67 14.06 12.73
CA GLU A 303 4.42 14.81 12.62
C GLU A 303 4.10 15.58 13.91
N PRO A 304 3.83 16.91 13.81
CA PRO A 304 3.56 17.73 14.98
C PRO A 304 2.28 17.33 15.75
N GLU A 305 1.32 16.73 15.05
CA GLU A 305 0.03 16.33 15.63
C GLU A 305 0.07 14.96 16.31
N ALA A 306 1.14 14.18 16.10
CA ALA A 306 1.29 12.85 16.70
C ALA A 306 1.68 12.95 18.18
N THR A 307 1.05 12.13 19.01
CA THR A 307 1.40 12.02 20.43
C THR A 307 2.83 11.45 20.60
N PRO A 308 3.50 11.72 21.75
CA PRO A 308 4.82 11.15 22.01
C PRO A 308 4.87 9.62 21.96
N ALA A 309 3.77 8.94 22.24
CA ALA A 309 3.67 7.49 22.16
C ALA A 309 3.60 7.01 20.69
N GLU A 310 2.86 7.72 19.84
CA GLU A 310 2.79 7.46 18.40
C GLU A 310 4.10 7.73 17.71
N GLN A 311 4.76 8.84 18.04
CA GLN A 311 6.09 9.18 17.53
C GLN A 311 7.11 8.10 17.86
N ARG A 312 7.14 7.62 19.12
CA ARG A 312 8.04 6.49 19.50
C ARG A 312 7.74 5.23 18.73
N ARG A 313 6.48 4.80 18.64
CA ARG A 313 6.08 3.62 17.86
C ARG A 313 6.50 3.74 16.40
N ALA A 314 6.32 4.91 15.80
CA ALA A 314 6.71 5.17 14.43
C ALA A 314 8.24 5.11 14.26
N ARG A 315 9.02 5.64 15.18
CA ARG A 315 10.50 5.54 15.17
C ARG A 315 10.98 4.10 15.29
N ASP A 316 10.43 3.36 16.24
CA ASP A 316 10.82 1.96 16.49
C ASP A 316 10.44 1.09 15.28
N GLY A 317 9.27 1.28 14.70
CA GLY A 317 8.85 0.63 13.46
C GLY A 317 9.75 0.98 12.28
N ALA A 318 10.13 2.25 12.12
CA ALA A 318 11.06 2.67 11.06
C ALA A 318 12.41 1.96 11.18
N ARG A 319 12.98 1.89 12.39
CA ARG A 319 14.23 1.17 12.66
C ARG A 319 14.11 -0.32 12.36
N ALA A 320 13.00 -0.95 12.76
CA ALA A 320 12.75 -2.37 12.50
C ALA A 320 12.64 -2.68 11.00
N TYR A 321 11.95 -1.83 10.22
CA TYR A 321 11.90 -1.99 8.77
C TYR A 321 13.26 -1.80 8.10
N TYR A 322 14.08 -0.84 8.54
CA TYR A 322 15.43 -0.68 8.01
C TYR A 322 16.35 -1.87 8.37
N ALA A 323 16.24 -2.40 9.58
CA ALA A 323 16.96 -3.61 9.97
C ALA A 323 16.56 -4.82 9.10
N LEU A 324 15.25 -4.95 8.81
CA LEU A 324 14.71 -5.98 7.92
C LEU A 324 15.22 -5.81 6.48
N ALA A 325 15.27 -4.56 5.97
CA ALA A 325 15.84 -4.26 4.65
C ALA A 325 17.31 -4.71 4.56
N GLY A 326 18.13 -4.43 5.59
CA GLY A 326 19.50 -4.91 5.66
C GLY A 326 19.61 -6.44 5.72
N ALA A 327 18.70 -7.11 6.43
CA ALA A 327 18.67 -8.57 6.44
C ALA A 327 18.42 -9.16 5.04
N TYR A 328 17.53 -8.54 4.23
CA TYR A 328 17.34 -8.94 2.83
C TYR A 328 18.54 -8.62 1.95
N ALA A 329 19.18 -7.48 2.17
CA ALA A 329 20.40 -7.11 1.43
C ALA A 329 21.50 -8.15 1.64
N ARG A 330 21.76 -8.55 2.88
CA ARG A 330 22.77 -9.58 3.21
C ARG A 330 22.44 -10.95 2.60
N LYS A 331 21.17 -11.37 2.67
CA LYS A 331 20.73 -12.64 2.07
C LYS A 331 20.79 -12.62 0.54
N GLY A 332 20.47 -11.48 -0.06
CA GLY A 332 20.47 -11.34 -1.51
C GLY A 332 21.84 -11.07 -2.12
N ALA A 333 22.84 -10.63 -1.35
CA ALA A 333 24.19 -10.37 -1.85
C ALA A 333 24.99 -11.64 -2.19
N GLN A 334 24.51 -12.82 -1.81
CA GLN A 334 25.12 -14.11 -2.16
C GLN A 334 24.76 -14.53 -3.60
N TRP A 335 25.04 -13.67 -4.58
CA TRP A 335 24.67 -13.84 -5.99
C TRP A 335 25.29 -15.02 -6.71
N THR A 336 26.29 -15.67 -6.10
CA THR A 336 27.23 -16.52 -6.83
C THR A 336 27.14 -18.01 -6.50
N GLU A 337 26.45 -18.46 -5.46
CA GLU A 337 26.73 -19.83 -5.04
C GLU A 337 25.58 -20.79 -4.68
N SER A 338 24.35 -20.40 -4.55
CA SER A 338 23.29 -21.44 -4.34
C SER A 338 21.87 -20.92 -4.41
N TRP A 339 21.25 -21.10 -5.54
CA TRP A 339 19.79 -21.02 -5.71
C TRP A 339 19.19 -22.42 -5.98
N TRP A 340 19.64 -23.45 -5.27
CA TRP A 340 19.03 -24.82 -5.33
C TRP A 340 18.86 -25.38 -3.93
#